data_d3b79dcc29efeb72a149129a8b6fcb9b
#
_entry.id   d3b79dcc29efeb72a149129a8b6fcb9b
#
_cell.length_a   1.000
_cell.length_b   1.000
_cell.length_c   1.000
_cell.angle_alpha   90.00
_cell.angle_beta   90.00
_cell.angle_gamma   90.00
#
_symmetry.space_group_name_H-M   'P 1'
#
loop_
_entity.id
_entity.type
_entity.pdbx_description
1 polymer ?
#
loop_
_entity_poly.entity_id
_entity_poly.type
_entity_poly.pdbx_seq_one_letter_code
_entity_poly.pdbx_strand_id
1 'polypeptide(L)'
;MGVGPGSPQYLTCIAIDAIKKSKYIIGYKYTLETIESIIDKTRQEVNYVTMQNQESIYQDVYNRMKYGEYCTVPFTGDANFSESEVVDRLLDIFGDDNVEIIPGISSIQVASSRSKIPLDKSHVLSFHVSGDIEKKKKELINAIRENKSVILIPRPWPNDPSKNFMQSDIVKFLKLNGIDCSSLKVWVFEYLTANNIETVFKGRASDLEEMNFNPLSVMIIDQNKRQTYRDFDYHQKKDTKLIDS
;
A
#
# COMPACT_ATOMS: atom_id res chain seq x y z
N MET A 1 -10.48 -7.72 2.08
CA MET A 1 -9.89 -8.07 0.77
C MET A 1 -9.27 -6.85 0.08
N GLY A 2 -8.17 -7.02 -0.67
CA GLY A 2 -7.59 -5.95 -1.48
C GLY A 2 -8.33 -5.78 -2.81
N VAL A 3 -8.57 -4.51 -3.22
CA VAL A 3 -9.25 -4.19 -4.50
C VAL A 3 -8.34 -3.46 -5.49
N GLY A 4 -7.05 -3.48 -5.26
CA GLY A 4 -6.09 -2.77 -6.10
C GLY A 4 -5.99 -1.28 -5.79
N PRO A 5 -5.03 -0.56 -6.38
CA PRO A 5 -4.63 0.78 -5.95
C PRO A 5 -5.54 1.92 -6.44
N GLY A 6 -6.58 1.64 -7.25
CA GLY A 6 -7.50 2.68 -7.71
C GLY A 6 -8.25 2.38 -9.00
N SER A 7 -7.69 1.57 -9.91
CA SER A 7 -8.39 1.17 -11.15
C SER A 7 -9.01 -0.21 -11.04
N PRO A 8 -10.24 -0.41 -11.51
CA PRO A 8 -10.88 -1.74 -11.61
C PRO A 8 -10.06 -2.77 -12.40
N GLN A 9 -9.15 -2.34 -13.27
CA GLN A 9 -8.26 -3.23 -14.03
C GLN A 9 -7.26 -4.00 -13.14
N TYR A 10 -7.06 -3.54 -11.90
CA TYR A 10 -6.18 -4.19 -10.92
C TYR A 10 -6.96 -5.09 -9.95
N LEU A 11 -8.26 -5.30 -10.15
CA LEU A 11 -9.04 -6.26 -9.39
C LEU A 11 -8.64 -7.69 -9.79
N THR A 12 -8.42 -8.53 -8.80
CA THR A 12 -8.22 -9.96 -9.05
C THR A 12 -9.57 -10.65 -9.31
N CYS A 13 -9.56 -11.72 -10.08
CA CYS A 13 -10.78 -12.51 -10.33
C CYS A 13 -11.41 -13.00 -9.02
N ILE A 14 -10.60 -13.44 -8.07
CA ILE A 14 -11.09 -13.90 -6.76
C ILE A 14 -11.75 -12.77 -5.95
N ALA A 15 -11.23 -11.55 -6.06
CA ALA A 15 -11.84 -10.38 -5.44
C ALA A 15 -13.22 -10.06 -6.05
N ILE A 16 -13.33 -10.13 -7.38
CA ILE A 16 -14.60 -9.93 -8.09
C ILE A 16 -15.63 -10.97 -7.66
N ASP A 17 -15.23 -12.24 -7.55
CA ASP A 17 -16.11 -13.33 -7.13
C ASP A 17 -16.58 -13.16 -5.68
N ALA A 18 -15.69 -12.73 -4.78
CA ALA A 18 -16.04 -12.44 -3.39
C ALA A 18 -17.05 -11.30 -3.28
N ILE A 19 -16.86 -10.19 -4.03
CA ILE A 19 -17.81 -9.08 -4.08
C ILE A 19 -19.18 -9.58 -4.54
N LYS A 20 -19.24 -10.33 -5.66
CA LYS A 20 -20.50 -10.83 -6.23
C LYS A 20 -21.24 -11.79 -5.32
N LYS A 21 -20.56 -12.57 -4.48
CA LYS A 21 -21.16 -13.50 -3.51
C LYS A 21 -21.67 -12.80 -2.26
N SER A 22 -21.15 -11.64 -1.92
CA SER A 22 -21.46 -10.96 -0.68
C SER A 22 -22.86 -10.36 -0.67
N LYS A 23 -23.55 -10.45 0.45
CA LYS A 23 -24.78 -9.73 0.74
C LYS A 23 -24.48 -8.33 1.29
N TYR A 24 -23.44 -8.22 2.11
CA TYR A 24 -23.01 -6.99 2.74
C TYR A 24 -21.66 -6.55 2.18
N ILE A 25 -21.54 -5.26 1.84
CA ILE A 25 -20.29 -4.65 1.42
C ILE A 25 -20.05 -3.45 2.32
N ILE A 26 -18.93 -3.41 3.03
CA ILE A 26 -18.61 -2.36 4.00
C ILE A 26 -17.27 -1.74 3.64
N GLY A 27 -17.22 -0.45 3.35
CA GLY A 27 -15.94 0.18 2.99
C GLY A 27 -15.95 1.69 3.01
N TYR A 28 -14.77 2.27 2.89
CA TYR A 28 -14.59 3.68 2.68
C TYR A 28 -15.09 4.12 1.30
N LYS A 29 -15.61 5.33 1.21
CA LYS A 29 -16.21 5.87 -0.02
C LYS A 29 -15.30 5.68 -1.24
N TYR A 30 -14.04 6.11 -1.16
CA TYR A 30 -13.09 5.98 -2.27
C TYR A 30 -12.89 4.53 -2.73
N THR A 31 -12.76 3.60 -1.78
CA THR A 31 -12.59 2.17 -2.09
C THR A 31 -13.82 1.58 -2.75
N LEU A 32 -15.01 1.96 -2.27
CA LEU A 32 -16.29 1.51 -2.83
C LEU A 32 -16.54 2.06 -4.24
N GLU A 33 -16.14 3.31 -4.51
CA GLU A 33 -16.19 3.90 -5.85
C GLU A 33 -15.34 3.11 -6.87
N THR A 34 -14.21 2.57 -6.44
CA THR A 34 -13.34 1.72 -7.31
C THR A 34 -14.05 0.45 -7.78
N ILE A 35 -14.96 -0.10 -6.99
CA ILE A 35 -15.65 -1.36 -7.29
C ILE A 35 -17.14 -1.16 -7.63
N GLU A 36 -17.60 0.07 -7.75
CA GLU A 36 -19.03 0.40 -7.93
C GLU A 36 -19.68 -0.34 -9.12
N SER A 37 -18.94 -0.50 -10.22
CA SER A 37 -19.43 -1.20 -11.43
C SER A 37 -19.69 -2.70 -11.23
N ILE A 38 -19.23 -3.28 -10.11
CA ILE A 38 -19.38 -4.72 -9.80
C ILE A 38 -20.47 -4.93 -8.76
N ILE A 39 -20.82 -3.88 -8.01
CA ILE A 39 -21.83 -3.94 -6.94
C ILE A 39 -23.23 -4.00 -7.53
N ASP A 40 -23.99 -5.01 -7.15
CA ASP A 40 -25.42 -5.11 -7.47
C ASP A 40 -26.27 -4.54 -6.33
N LYS A 41 -26.57 -3.24 -6.40
CA LYS A 41 -27.33 -2.52 -5.36
C LYS A 41 -28.76 -3.04 -5.16
N THR A 42 -29.26 -3.93 -6.03
CA THR A 42 -30.59 -4.55 -5.86
C THR A 42 -30.55 -5.76 -4.91
N ARG A 43 -29.39 -6.37 -4.73
CA ARG A 43 -29.20 -7.57 -3.91
C ARG A 43 -28.22 -7.38 -2.75
N GLN A 44 -27.38 -6.37 -2.83
CA GLN A 44 -26.28 -6.14 -1.89
C GLN A 44 -26.54 -4.85 -1.09
N GLU A 45 -26.33 -4.93 0.19
CA GLU A 45 -26.37 -3.79 1.10
C GLU A 45 -24.98 -3.18 1.21
N VAL A 46 -24.87 -1.89 0.88
CA VAL A 46 -23.60 -1.16 0.91
C VAL A 46 -23.55 -0.23 2.10
N ASN A 47 -22.58 -0.41 2.98
CA ASN A 47 -22.38 0.37 4.19
C ASN A 47 -21.10 1.20 4.07
N TYR A 48 -21.22 2.52 4.18
CA TYR A 48 -20.09 3.44 4.15
C TYR A 48 -19.50 3.64 5.54
N VAL A 49 -18.18 3.48 5.66
CA VAL A 49 -17.46 3.67 6.92
C VAL A 49 -16.54 4.89 6.90
N THR A 50 -16.28 5.38 8.09
CA THR A 50 -15.28 6.40 8.42
C THR A 50 -14.42 5.88 9.57
N MET A 51 -13.35 6.59 9.91
CA MET A 51 -12.52 6.26 11.08
C MET A 51 -13.32 6.20 12.39
N GLN A 52 -14.39 6.99 12.50
CA GLN A 52 -15.18 7.12 13.72
C GLN A 52 -16.27 6.07 13.86
N ASN A 53 -16.85 5.56 12.76
CA ASN A 53 -18.02 4.68 12.78
C ASN A 53 -17.76 3.25 12.34
N GLN A 54 -16.56 2.92 11.86
CA GLN A 54 -16.29 1.63 11.24
C GLN A 54 -16.58 0.45 12.19
N GLU A 55 -16.15 0.54 13.44
CA GLU A 55 -16.32 -0.55 14.40
C GLU A 55 -17.81 -0.81 14.69
N SER A 56 -18.60 0.24 14.90
CA SER A 56 -20.05 0.09 15.14
C SER A 56 -20.79 -0.49 13.93
N ILE A 57 -20.36 -0.15 12.70
CA ILE A 57 -20.96 -0.70 11.48
C ILE A 57 -20.55 -2.16 11.28
N TYR A 58 -19.28 -2.53 11.53
CA TYR A 58 -18.85 -3.93 11.49
C TYR A 58 -19.65 -4.78 12.47
N GLN A 59 -19.80 -4.31 13.71
CA GLN A 59 -20.57 -5.02 14.74
C GLN A 59 -22.06 -5.14 14.39
N ASP A 60 -22.66 -4.07 13.84
CA ASP A 60 -24.08 -4.09 13.41
C ASP A 60 -24.29 -5.12 12.28
N VAL A 61 -23.44 -5.13 11.27
CA VAL A 61 -23.54 -6.10 10.16
C VAL A 61 -23.33 -7.52 10.69
N TYR A 62 -22.31 -7.74 11.54
CA TYR A 62 -22.08 -9.05 12.16
C TYR A 62 -23.34 -9.59 12.86
N ASN A 63 -24.00 -8.74 13.66
CA ASN A 63 -25.21 -9.13 14.40
C ASN A 63 -26.42 -9.43 13.49
N ARG A 64 -26.48 -8.82 12.29
CA ARG A 64 -27.57 -9.01 11.32
C ARG A 64 -27.32 -10.13 10.31
N MET A 65 -26.08 -10.58 10.13
CA MET A 65 -25.73 -11.65 9.21
C MET A 65 -26.37 -12.98 9.64
N LYS A 66 -26.93 -13.68 8.67
CA LYS A 66 -27.45 -15.04 8.86
C LYS A 66 -26.42 -16.07 8.43
N TYR A 67 -26.58 -17.28 8.92
CA TYR A 67 -25.75 -18.41 8.49
C TYR A 67 -25.74 -18.55 6.95
N GLY A 68 -24.55 -18.64 6.38
CA GLY A 68 -24.35 -18.75 4.94
C GLY A 68 -24.37 -17.42 4.17
N GLU A 69 -24.57 -16.27 4.82
CA GLU A 69 -24.39 -14.96 4.21
C GLU A 69 -22.93 -14.51 4.29
N TYR A 70 -22.47 -13.74 3.30
CA TYR A 70 -21.12 -13.22 3.22
C TYR A 70 -21.10 -11.70 3.34
N CYS A 71 -20.09 -11.21 4.03
CA CYS A 71 -19.73 -9.78 4.09
C CYS A 71 -18.36 -9.59 3.45
N THR A 72 -18.21 -8.56 2.62
CA THR A 72 -16.92 -8.17 2.06
C THR A 72 -16.54 -6.79 2.57
N VAL A 73 -15.30 -6.68 3.07
CA VAL A 73 -14.68 -5.40 3.45
C VAL A 73 -13.51 -5.13 2.48
N PRO A 74 -13.71 -4.28 1.46
CA PRO A 74 -12.68 -3.93 0.49
C PRO A 74 -11.70 -2.90 1.06
N PHE A 75 -10.40 -3.08 0.73
CA PHE A 75 -9.30 -2.17 1.04
C PHE A 75 -8.62 -1.69 -0.24
N THR A 76 -8.30 -0.42 -0.32
CA THR A 76 -7.48 0.12 -1.42
C THR A 76 -6.10 -0.54 -1.40
N GLY A 77 -5.65 -1.08 -2.51
CA GLY A 77 -4.40 -1.83 -2.59
C GLY A 77 -4.55 -3.27 -2.10
N ASP A 78 -3.74 -3.66 -1.15
CA ASP A 78 -3.72 -4.99 -0.52
C ASP A 78 -3.96 -4.87 0.98
N ALA A 79 -4.90 -5.64 1.52
CA ALA A 79 -5.22 -5.69 2.95
C ALA A 79 -4.02 -6.08 3.83
N ASN A 80 -3.05 -6.82 3.28
CA ASN A 80 -1.85 -7.24 4.00
C ASN A 80 -0.80 -6.13 4.16
N PHE A 81 -1.01 -4.95 3.54
CA PHE A 81 -0.07 -3.85 3.62
C PHE A 81 -0.77 -2.54 4.01
N SER A 82 -0.44 -2.02 5.19
CA SER A 82 -0.95 -0.79 5.82
C SER A 82 -2.33 -0.86 6.46
N GLU A 83 -3.03 -1.99 6.40
CA GLU A 83 -4.40 -2.14 6.93
C GLU A 83 -4.50 -3.09 8.14
N SER A 84 -3.36 -3.47 8.74
CA SER A 84 -3.32 -4.44 9.84
C SER A 84 -4.23 -4.07 11.01
N GLU A 85 -4.31 -2.79 11.41
CA GLU A 85 -5.16 -2.35 12.52
C GLU A 85 -6.66 -2.58 12.25
N VAL A 86 -7.08 -2.46 10.98
CA VAL A 86 -8.48 -2.75 10.61
C VAL A 86 -8.70 -4.24 10.46
N VAL A 87 -7.72 -4.97 9.91
CA VAL A 87 -7.78 -6.44 9.81
C VAL A 87 -7.90 -7.05 11.20
N ASP A 88 -7.07 -6.65 12.16
CA ASP A 88 -7.14 -7.15 13.55
C ASP A 88 -8.53 -6.91 14.14
N ARG A 89 -9.11 -5.73 13.96
CA ARG A 89 -10.48 -5.42 14.41
C ARG A 89 -11.52 -6.32 13.75
N LEU A 90 -11.38 -6.65 12.48
CA LEU A 90 -12.30 -7.57 11.80
C LEU A 90 -12.17 -8.98 12.34
N LEU A 91 -10.95 -9.45 12.64
CA LEU A 91 -10.70 -10.74 13.26
C LEU A 91 -11.36 -10.79 14.66
N ASP A 92 -11.21 -9.72 15.45
CA ASP A 92 -11.85 -9.63 16.78
C ASP A 92 -13.39 -9.68 16.72
N ILE A 93 -14.01 -9.04 15.72
CA ILE A 93 -15.47 -8.97 15.60
C ILE A 93 -16.07 -10.23 14.98
N PHE A 94 -15.49 -10.72 13.88
CA PHE A 94 -16.05 -11.84 13.12
C PHE A 94 -15.49 -13.20 13.51
N GLY A 95 -14.34 -13.24 14.21
CA GLY A 95 -13.60 -14.44 14.59
C GLY A 95 -12.70 -14.96 13.48
N ASP A 96 -11.50 -15.41 13.84
CA ASP A 96 -10.43 -15.82 12.91
C ASP A 96 -10.90 -16.87 11.89
N ASP A 97 -11.65 -17.86 12.35
CA ASP A 97 -12.15 -18.95 11.50
C ASP A 97 -13.23 -18.51 10.48
N ASN A 98 -13.78 -17.31 10.65
CA ASN A 98 -14.83 -16.76 9.80
C ASN A 98 -14.32 -15.65 8.85
N VAL A 99 -13.06 -15.30 8.94
CA VAL A 99 -12.45 -14.24 8.12
C VAL A 99 -11.44 -14.81 7.14
N GLU A 100 -11.68 -14.58 5.85
CA GLU A 100 -10.72 -14.87 4.79
C GLU A 100 -10.08 -13.57 4.30
N ILE A 101 -8.74 -13.50 4.30
CA ILE A 101 -7.98 -12.37 3.76
C ILE A 101 -7.63 -12.65 2.30
N ILE A 102 -8.32 -11.99 1.38
CA ILE A 102 -8.06 -12.08 -0.05
C ILE A 102 -7.06 -10.99 -0.43
N PRO A 103 -5.84 -11.36 -0.92
CA PRO A 103 -4.83 -10.37 -1.32
C PRO A 103 -5.26 -9.59 -2.55
N GLY A 104 -4.75 -8.36 -2.66
CA GLY A 104 -4.94 -7.49 -3.81
C GLY A 104 -3.61 -7.04 -4.42
N ILE A 105 -3.67 -6.33 -5.54
CA ILE A 105 -2.48 -5.67 -6.10
C ILE A 105 -2.22 -4.41 -5.27
N SER A 106 -1.09 -4.39 -4.56
CA SER A 106 -0.70 -3.24 -3.73
C SER A 106 -0.23 -2.05 -4.57
N SER A 107 -0.49 -0.83 -4.09
CA SER A 107 0.11 0.39 -4.63
C SER A 107 1.64 0.34 -4.63
N ILE A 108 2.24 -0.32 -3.66
CA ILE A 108 3.69 -0.57 -3.56
C ILE A 108 4.20 -1.36 -4.78
N GLN A 109 3.50 -2.43 -5.18
CA GLN A 109 3.87 -3.24 -6.34
C GLN A 109 3.80 -2.44 -7.65
N VAL A 110 2.75 -1.63 -7.82
CA VAL A 110 2.59 -0.81 -9.02
C VAL A 110 3.63 0.31 -9.07
N ALA A 111 3.89 0.99 -7.95
CA ALA A 111 4.93 2.01 -7.84
C ALA A 111 6.32 1.44 -8.15
N SER A 112 6.66 0.26 -7.59
CA SER A 112 7.88 -0.51 -7.89
C SER A 112 8.02 -0.78 -9.40
N SER A 113 6.97 -1.29 -10.03
CA SER A 113 6.97 -1.60 -11.46
C SER A 113 7.17 -0.35 -12.32
N ARG A 114 6.48 0.76 -12.02
CA ARG A 114 6.58 2.01 -12.78
C ARG A 114 7.93 2.72 -12.62
N SER A 115 8.48 2.69 -11.41
CA SER A 115 9.81 3.24 -11.14
C SER A 115 10.95 2.32 -11.61
N LYS A 116 10.66 1.04 -11.89
CA LYS A 116 11.64 -0.02 -12.21
C LYS A 116 12.62 -0.26 -11.05
N ILE A 117 12.14 -0.14 -9.82
CA ILE A 117 12.88 -0.40 -8.58
C ILE A 117 12.29 -1.66 -7.96
N PRO A 118 13.01 -2.82 -8.02
CA PRO A 118 12.50 -4.09 -7.53
C PRO A 118 12.26 -4.10 -6.02
N LEU A 119 11.18 -4.76 -5.57
CA LEU A 119 10.84 -4.88 -4.15
C LEU A 119 11.91 -5.62 -3.35
N ASP A 120 12.49 -6.67 -3.90
CA ASP A 120 13.55 -7.49 -3.29
C ASP A 120 14.87 -6.75 -3.08
N LYS A 121 15.06 -5.60 -3.74
CA LYS A 121 16.22 -4.72 -3.60
C LYS A 121 15.90 -3.42 -2.86
N SER A 122 14.71 -3.33 -2.28
CA SER A 122 14.21 -2.14 -1.63
C SER A 122 13.86 -2.43 -0.18
N HIS A 123 13.89 -1.39 0.65
CA HIS A 123 13.27 -1.42 1.97
C HIS A 123 11.85 -0.87 1.86
N VAL A 124 10.86 -1.66 2.26
CA VAL A 124 9.45 -1.29 2.13
C VAL A 124 8.91 -0.91 3.50
N LEU A 125 8.35 0.31 3.62
CA LEU A 125 7.85 0.87 4.88
C LEU A 125 6.43 1.39 4.73
N SER A 126 5.64 1.25 5.78
CA SER A 126 4.38 1.98 5.94
C SER A 126 4.42 2.81 7.21
N PHE A 127 4.21 4.12 7.06
CA PHE A 127 3.94 5.03 8.19
C PHE A 127 2.44 5.18 8.45
N HIS A 128 1.60 4.56 7.64
CA HIS A 128 0.14 4.62 7.76
C HIS A 128 -0.34 3.71 8.90
N VAL A 129 -0.06 4.13 10.12
CA VAL A 129 -0.44 3.46 11.38
C VAL A 129 -0.88 4.51 12.40
N SER A 130 -1.76 4.14 13.34
CA SER A 130 -2.24 5.05 14.39
C SER A 130 -1.23 5.23 15.52
N GLY A 131 -0.42 4.20 15.78
CA GLY A 131 0.56 4.16 16.86
C GLY A 131 1.84 4.97 16.64
N ASP A 132 2.84 4.72 17.49
CA ASP A 132 4.15 5.34 17.39
C ASP A 132 4.92 4.92 16.13
N ILE A 133 5.61 5.85 15.48
CA ILE A 133 6.38 5.62 14.25
C ILE A 133 7.89 5.81 14.43
N GLU A 134 8.39 6.03 15.65
CA GLU A 134 9.81 6.32 15.88
C GLU A 134 10.72 5.15 15.47
N LYS A 135 10.26 3.90 15.67
CA LYS A 135 11.00 2.72 15.18
C LYS A 135 11.10 2.72 13.65
N LYS A 136 9.99 2.99 12.96
CA LYS A 136 9.94 3.06 11.49
C LYS A 136 10.78 4.22 10.93
N LYS A 137 10.84 5.36 11.62
CA LYS A 137 11.73 6.48 11.27
C LYS A 137 13.20 6.07 11.35
N LYS A 138 13.59 5.30 12.37
CA LYS A 138 14.95 4.76 12.49
C LYS A 138 15.26 3.77 11.37
N GLU A 139 14.31 2.91 11.02
CA GLU A 139 14.45 1.96 9.90
C GLU A 139 14.64 2.72 8.57
N LEU A 140 13.91 3.81 8.34
CA LEU A 140 14.09 4.67 7.17
C LEU A 140 15.53 5.23 7.08
N ILE A 141 16.03 5.83 8.17
CA ILE A 141 17.41 6.37 8.21
C ILE A 141 18.43 5.27 7.93
N ASN A 142 18.28 4.10 8.55
CA ASN A 142 19.22 2.99 8.38
C ASN A 142 19.20 2.49 6.93
N ALA A 143 18.04 2.31 6.33
CA ALA A 143 17.92 1.88 4.94
C ALA A 143 18.62 2.86 3.99
N ILE A 144 18.46 4.19 4.21
CA ILE A 144 19.11 5.20 3.39
C ILE A 144 20.64 5.18 3.58
N ARG A 145 21.13 5.05 4.81
CA ARG A 145 22.57 4.96 5.10
C ARG A 145 23.22 3.69 4.54
N GLU A 146 22.46 2.61 4.43
CA GLU A 146 22.86 1.37 3.78
C GLU A 146 22.76 1.42 2.25
N ASN A 147 22.46 2.58 1.66
CA ASN A 147 22.25 2.78 0.22
C ASN A 147 21.14 1.88 -0.38
N LYS A 148 20.13 1.51 0.40
CA LYS A 148 18.95 0.82 -0.07
C LYS A 148 17.94 1.82 -0.63
N SER A 149 17.29 1.47 -1.72
CA SER A 149 16.08 2.19 -2.16
C SER A 149 14.97 1.95 -1.16
N VAL A 150 14.12 2.95 -0.94
CA VAL A 150 12.99 2.85 -0.02
C VAL A 150 11.70 3.10 -0.78
N ILE A 151 10.72 2.22 -0.58
CA ILE A 151 9.35 2.41 -1.07
C ILE A 151 8.46 2.54 0.16
N LEU A 152 7.74 3.65 0.29
CA LEU A 152 7.00 3.91 1.51
C LEU A 152 5.62 4.51 1.26
N ILE A 153 4.70 4.20 2.19
CA ILE A 153 3.44 4.90 2.34
C ILE A 153 3.59 5.92 3.47
N PRO A 154 3.38 7.23 3.21
CA PRO A 154 3.46 8.27 4.22
C PRO A 154 2.30 8.18 5.21
N ARG A 155 2.34 9.02 6.26
CA ARG A 155 1.30 9.10 7.29
C ARG A 155 0.51 10.39 7.15
N PRO A 156 -0.65 10.37 6.51
CA PRO A 156 -1.57 11.49 6.54
C PRO A 156 -2.38 11.45 7.84
N TRP A 157 -2.49 12.57 8.54
CA TRP A 157 -3.33 12.71 9.73
C TRP A 157 -4.02 14.06 9.74
N PRO A 158 -5.03 14.26 8.87
CA PRO A 158 -5.61 15.60 8.63
C PRO A 158 -6.22 16.25 9.87
N ASN A 159 -6.71 15.46 10.82
CA ASN A 159 -7.32 15.95 12.05
C ASN A 159 -6.32 16.27 13.16
N ASP A 160 -5.06 15.88 13.03
CA ASP A 160 -3.98 16.14 13.97
C ASP A 160 -2.66 16.29 13.20
N PRO A 161 -2.34 17.51 12.74
CA PRO A 161 -1.12 17.76 11.97
C PRO A 161 0.18 17.35 12.67
N SER A 162 0.18 17.29 14.02
CA SER A 162 1.36 16.84 14.78
C SER A 162 1.70 15.37 14.53
N LYS A 163 0.74 14.61 14.08
CA LYS A 163 0.91 13.19 13.70
C LYS A 163 1.22 12.98 12.24
N ASN A 164 1.22 14.03 11.42
CA ASN A 164 1.60 13.90 10.02
C ASN A 164 3.06 13.44 9.88
N PHE A 165 3.29 12.62 8.87
CA PHE A 165 4.62 12.30 8.39
C PHE A 165 4.53 12.11 6.87
N MET A 166 4.18 13.21 6.19
CA MET A 166 4.04 13.30 4.74
C MET A 166 5.40 13.58 4.09
N GLN A 167 5.45 13.69 2.79
CA GLN A 167 6.69 13.81 2.02
C GLN A 167 7.58 14.98 2.49
N SER A 168 7.01 16.15 2.74
CA SER A 168 7.75 17.29 3.26
C SER A 168 8.30 17.04 4.66
N ASP A 169 7.52 16.40 5.55
CA ASP A 169 7.97 16.04 6.91
C ASP A 169 9.08 15.00 6.85
N ILE A 170 8.98 14.01 5.95
CA ILE A 170 10.01 13.01 5.71
C ILE A 170 11.32 13.69 5.28
N VAL A 171 11.27 14.62 4.35
CA VAL A 171 12.48 15.32 3.89
C VAL A 171 13.10 16.16 5.00
N LYS A 172 12.29 16.92 5.76
CA LYS A 172 12.77 17.67 6.93
C LYS A 172 13.43 16.76 7.95
N PHE A 173 12.80 15.62 8.23
CA PHE A 173 13.35 14.61 9.13
C PHE A 173 14.69 14.03 8.63
N LEU A 174 14.80 13.71 7.33
CA LEU A 174 16.03 13.22 6.73
C LEU A 174 17.17 14.25 6.86
N LYS A 175 16.91 15.53 6.56
CA LYS A 175 17.88 16.63 6.71
C LYS A 175 18.36 16.79 8.16
N LEU A 176 17.44 16.75 9.13
CA LEU A 176 17.77 16.81 10.55
C LEU A 176 18.67 15.66 11.02
N ASN A 177 18.62 14.52 10.31
CA ASN A 177 19.47 13.36 10.58
C ASN A 177 20.74 13.31 9.72
N GLY A 178 21.11 14.42 9.06
CA GLY A 178 22.34 14.57 8.30
C GLY A 178 22.33 13.89 6.93
N ILE A 179 21.15 13.58 6.37
CA ILE A 179 21.03 13.01 5.03
C ILE A 179 21.01 14.15 3.99
N ASP A 180 21.88 14.05 2.98
CA ASP A 180 21.86 14.98 1.85
C ASP A 180 20.69 14.68 0.90
N CYS A 181 19.58 15.40 1.10
CA CYS A 181 18.38 15.28 0.28
C CYS A 181 18.55 15.78 -1.17
N SER A 182 19.58 16.58 -1.46
CA SER A 182 19.85 17.03 -2.83
C SER A 182 20.43 15.93 -3.72
N SER A 183 21.04 14.92 -3.13
CA SER A 183 21.59 13.76 -3.83
C SER A 183 20.55 12.66 -4.08
N LEU A 184 19.49 12.59 -3.26
CA LEU A 184 18.48 11.54 -3.32
C LEU A 184 17.47 11.78 -4.44
N LYS A 185 17.33 10.81 -5.36
CA LYS A 185 16.26 10.82 -6.36
C LYS A 185 14.98 10.31 -5.74
N VAL A 186 13.84 10.92 -6.07
CA VAL A 186 12.55 10.52 -5.55
C VAL A 186 11.48 10.46 -6.63
N TRP A 187 10.49 9.62 -6.37
CA TRP A 187 9.22 9.58 -7.07
C TRP A 187 8.11 9.73 -6.02
N VAL A 188 7.07 10.46 -6.36
CA VAL A 188 5.82 10.47 -5.60
C VAL A 188 4.70 10.19 -6.58
N PHE A 189 3.94 9.16 -6.31
CA PHE A 189 2.76 8.77 -7.06
C PHE A 189 1.53 9.11 -6.22
N GLU A 190 0.61 9.89 -6.75
CA GLU A 190 -0.68 10.20 -6.12
C GLU A 190 -1.79 9.55 -6.90
N TYR A 191 -2.81 9.04 -6.22
CA TYR A 191 -3.95 8.37 -6.84
C TYR A 191 -3.57 7.29 -7.86
N LEU A 192 -2.56 6.52 -7.51
CA LEU A 192 -1.92 5.57 -8.41
C LEU A 192 -2.95 4.64 -9.07
N THR A 193 -2.92 4.58 -10.39
CA THR A 193 -3.85 3.87 -11.28
C THR A 193 -5.26 4.46 -11.41
N ALA A 194 -5.63 5.47 -10.63
CA ALA A 194 -6.95 6.09 -10.76
C ALA A 194 -7.03 6.92 -12.06
N ASN A 195 -8.01 6.61 -12.89
CA ASN A 195 -8.17 7.26 -14.18
C ASN A 195 -8.37 8.78 -14.02
N ASN A 196 -7.66 9.56 -14.83
CA ASN A 196 -7.74 11.02 -14.97
C ASN A 196 -7.31 11.85 -13.76
N ILE A 197 -6.93 11.24 -12.63
CA ILE A 197 -6.48 11.98 -11.43
C ILE A 197 -5.09 11.53 -10.93
N GLU A 198 -4.52 10.50 -11.53
CA GLU A 198 -3.17 10.06 -11.19
C GLU A 198 -2.16 11.15 -11.53
N THR A 199 -1.29 11.48 -10.58
CA THR A 199 -0.14 12.37 -10.79
C THR A 199 1.15 11.69 -10.36
N VAL A 200 2.26 12.07 -11.01
CA VAL A 200 3.58 11.54 -10.73
C VAL A 200 4.59 12.67 -10.66
N PHE A 201 5.18 12.86 -9.49
CA PHE A 201 6.34 13.70 -9.33
C PHE A 201 7.62 12.86 -9.45
N LYS A 202 8.63 13.39 -10.12
CA LYS A 202 9.98 12.82 -10.19
C LYS A 202 11.01 13.92 -10.10
N GLY A 203 11.85 13.89 -9.07
CA GLY A 203 12.84 14.93 -8.82
C GLY A 203 13.86 14.54 -7.76
N ARG A 204 14.28 15.51 -6.97
CA ARG A 204 15.13 15.33 -5.79
C ARG A 204 14.31 15.39 -4.52
N ALA A 205 14.78 14.74 -3.47
CA ALA A 205 14.10 14.80 -2.17
C ALA A 205 14.06 16.25 -1.64
N SER A 206 15.09 17.06 -1.90
CA SER A 206 15.11 18.47 -1.53
C SER A 206 13.94 19.28 -2.12
N ASP A 207 13.44 18.89 -3.28
CA ASP A 207 12.37 19.61 -3.98
C ASP A 207 11.01 19.45 -3.28
N LEU A 208 10.86 18.40 -2.44
CA LEU A 208 9.60 18.07 -1.76
C LEU A 208 9.35 18.91 -0.50
N GLU A 209 10.32 19.69 -0.02
CA GLU A 209 10.27 20.31 1.31
C GLU A 209 9.08 21.26 1.51
N GLU A 210 8.70 21.97 0.43
CA GLU A 210 7.57 22.90 0.43
C GLU A 210 6.38 22.41 -0.41
N MET A 211 6.43 21.14 -0.87
CA MET A 211 5.35 20.57 -1.67
C MET A 211 4.33 19.85 -0.80
N ASN A 212 3.08 19.93 -1.21
CA ASN A 212 1.98 19.19 -0.60
C ASN A 212 1.50 18.09 -1.55
N PHE A 213 1.27 16.91 -1.01
CA PHE A 213 0.79 15.74 -1.74
C PHE A 213 -0.48 15.19 -1.11
N ASN A 214 -1.24 14.46 -1.92
CA ASN A 214 -2.47 13.84 -1.46
C ASN A 214 -2.17 12.68 -0.48
N PRO A 215 -3.04 12.44 0.51
CA PRO A 215 -2.95 11.28 1.40
C PRO A 215 -2.84 9.93 0.68
N LEU A 216 -3.50 9.77 -0.48
CA LEU A 216 -3.41 8.56 -1.29
C LEU A 216 -2.15 8.60 -2.18
N SER A 217 -0.99 8.52 -1.56
CA SER A 217 0.30 8.60 -2.25
C SER A 217 1.28 7.52 -1.81
N VAL A 218 2.18 7.18 -2.73
CA VAL A 218 3.35 6.32 -2.48
C VAL A 218 4.59 7.12 -2.82
N MET A 219 5.58 7.12 -1.93
CA MET A 219 6.88 7.75 -2.16
C MET A 219 7.96 6.69 -2.36
N ILE A 220 8.86 6.93 -3.30
CA ILE A 220 10.06 6.12 -3.52
C ILE A 220 11.28 7.01 -3.39
N ILE A 221 12.27 6.56 -2.61
CA ILE A 221 13.61 7.13 -2.57
C ILE A 221 14.50 6.15 -3.33
N ASP A 222 15.01 6.59 -4.48
CA ASP A 222 15.78 5.75 -5.40
C ASP A 222 17.28 5.91 -5.15
N GLN A 223 17.89 4.88 -4.60
CA GLN A 223 19.33 4.74 -4.46
C GLN A 223 19.89 3.58 -5.29
N ASN A 224 19.07 2.99 -6.16
CA ASN A 224 19.44 1.82 -6.91
C ASN A 224 20.50 2.19 -7.97
N LYS A 225 21.75 1.89 -7.68
CA LYS A 225 22.77 1.77 -8.71
C LYS A 225 22.46 0.48 -9.48
N ARG A 226 21.88 0.61 -10.69
CA ARG A 226 21.63 -0.55 -11.54
C ARG A 226 22.93 -1.35 -11.66
N GLN A 227 23.01 -2.48 -10.97
CA GLN A 227 24.02 -3.47 -11.25
C GLN A 227 23.76 -3.95 -12.69
N THR A 228 24.72 -3.73 -13.57
CA THR A 228 24.64 -4.29 -14.93
C THR A 228 24.73 -5.80 -14.80
N TYR A 229 24.04 -6.56 -15.64
CA TYR A 229 24.07 -8.04 -15.69
C TYR A 229 25.48 -8.64 -15.77
N ARG A 230 26.50 -7.81 -15.97
CA ARG A 230 27.92 -8.19 -15.99
C ARG A 230 28.43 -8.63 -14.60
N ASP A 231 27.74 -8.26 -13.52
CA ASP A 231 28.12 -8.63 -12.14
C ASP A 231 27.55 -9.99 -11.72
N PHE A 232 26.66 -10.58 -12.54
CA PHE A 232 26.26 -11.98 -12.39
C PHE A 232 27.16 -12.85 -13.24
N ASP A 233 28.01 -13.62 -12.59
CA ASP A 233 28.93 -14.56 -13.22
C ASP A 233 28.17 -15.76 -13.80
N TYR A 234 27.39 -15.53 -14.86
CA TYR A 234 26.77 -16.59 -15.65
C TYR A 234 27.79 -17.42 -16.43
N HIS A 235 29.07 -17.02 -16.43
CA HIS A 235 30.13 -17.68 -17.22
C HIS A 235 30.83 -18.81 -16.48
N GLN A 236 30.66 -18.98 -15.16
CA GLN A 236 31.32 -20.08 -14.43
C GLN A 236 30.68 -21.46 -14.59
N LYS A 237 29.61 -21.61 -15.35
CA LYS A 237 28.99 -22.96 -15.61
C LYS A 237 29.32 -23.57 -16.97
N LYS A 238 30.34 -23.13 -17.68
CA LYS A 238 30.73 -23.75 -18.95
C LYS A 238 31.80 -24.82 -18.84
N ASP A 239 32.31 -25.12 -17.66
CA ASP A 239 33.35 -26.15 -17.47
C ASP A 239 32.91 -27.39 -16.67
N THR A 240 31.64 -27.73 -16.69
CA THR A 240 31.25 -29.09 -16.30
C THR A 240 31.30 -29.93 -17.58
N LYS A 241 32.48 -30.54 -17.85
CA LYS A 241 32.65 -31.62 -18.82
C LYS A 241 31.55 -32.66 -18.58
N LEU A 242 30.72 -32.86 -19.56
CA LEU A 242 29.98 -34.10 -19.73
C LEU A 242 31.02 -35.25 -19.70
N ILE A 243 31.05 -35.98 -18.61
CA ILE A 243 31.74 -37.28 -18.55
C ILE A 243 30.76 -38.24 -19.20
N ASP A 244 31.11 -38.61 -20.43
CA ASP A 244 30.53 -39.76 -21.11
C ASP A 244 30.78 -41.03 -20.29
N SER A 245 29.71 -41.75 -19.99
CA SER A 245 29.71 -43.19 -19.75
C SER A 245 28.33 -43.76 -20.01
#